data_eb86ae9a6686b70bf5940694d920b99f
#
_entry.id   eb86ae9a6686b70bf5940694d920b99f
#
_cell.length_a   1.000
_cell.length_b   1.000
_cell.length_c   1.000
_cell.angle_alpha   90.00
_cell.angle_beta   90.00
_cell.angle_gamma   90.00
#
_symmetry.space_group_name_H-M   'P 1'
#
loop_
_entity.id
_entity.type
_entity.pdbx_description
1 polymer ?
#
loop_
_entity_poly.entity_id
_entity_poly.type
_entity_poly.pdbx_seq_one_letter_code
_entity_poly.pdbx_strand_id
1 'polypeptide(L)'
;MLNNLVLGRYKENKTFIHNLNPVTKVISLLLFVLTIFINNKLLLSFFLLIFSLYLFYTLKVTLYEYLINIKNISYFLISLLVINLIFKVSLYNSLVMIIEIILLINYSSIFTLTTKPTDITYGLEYVLSPLKALNVPVSKVSYSISFALRFIPIIYEQTIKIMRSQASRGMDYYNSNIKGKIESLKTMIIPMFILSIKRADVLSDALEVRNFNFNSRTYYSNNKMKISDYLVILGHILLLVITIGIEVFM
;
A
#
# COMPACT_ATOMS: atom_id res chain seq x y z
N MET A 1 5.83 16.55 19.35
CA MET A 1 5.06 16.38 18.09
C MET A 1 5.57 15.28 17.14
N LEU A 2 6.47 14.39 17.55
CA LEU A 2 7.13 13.44 16.64
C LEU A 2 6.79 11.95 16.91
N ASN A 3 5.84 11.67 17.83
CA ASN A 3 5.53 10.29 18.22
C ASN A 3 4.49 9.56 17.33
N ASN A 4 3.98 10.20 16.27
CA ASN A 4 2.90 9.66 15.47
C ASN A 4 3.26 9.40 14.00
N LEU A 5 4.54 9.21 13.67
CA LEU A 5 4.88 8.63 12.37
C LEU A 5 4.67 7.11 12.43
N VAL A 6 3.41 6.73 12.45
CA VAL A 6 3.02 5.37 12.10
C VAL A 6 3.33 5.23 10.62
N LEU A 7 4.39 4.48 10.30
CA LEU A 7 4.71 4.05 8.94
C LEU A 7 3.56 3.18 8.42
N GLY A 8 2.63 3.80 7.71
CA GLY A 8 1.42 3.17 7.19
C GLY A 8 0.19 3.42 8.06
N ARG A 9 -0.98 3.44 7.44
CA ARG A 9 -2.29 3.59 8.11
C ARG A 9 -2.80 2.28 8.72
N TYR A 10 -1.95 1.27 8.90
CA TYR A 10 -2.35 -0.01 9.49
C TYR A 10 -2.91 0.19 10.91
N LYS A 11 -4.10 -0.37 11.15
CA LYS A 11 -4.73 -0.39 12.47
C LYS A 11 -4.78 -1.81 13.00
N GLU A 12 -4.30 -2.02 14.21
CA GLU A 12 -4.41 -3.33 14.87
C GLU A 12 -5.84 -3.57 15.37
N ASN A 13 -6.67 -4.14 14.53
CA ASN A 13 -8.00 -4.63 14.90
C ASN A 13 -8.09 -6.15 14.69
N LYS A 14 -8.81 -6.84 15.57
CA LYS A 14 -9.08 -8.29 15.45
C LYS A 14 -10.38 -8.52 14.67
N THR A 15 -10.41 -8.17 13.38
CA THR A 15 -11.58 -8.47 12.52
C THR A 15 -11.28 -9.65 11.59
N PHE A 16 -12.33 -10.20 10.97
CA PHE A 16 -12.20 -11.28 10.00
C PHE A 16 -11.18 -10.94 8.91
N ILE A 17 -11.27 -9.72 8.34
CA ILE A 17 -10.38 -9.26 7.26
C ILE A 17 -8.92 -9.14 7.73
N HIS A 18 -8.67 -8.69 8.99
CA HIS A 18 -7.31 -8.62 9.52
C HIS A 18 -6.63 -10.00 9.60
N ASN A 19 -7.40 -11.04 9.91
CA ASN A 19 -6.90 -12.40 10.11
C ASN A 19 -6.68 -13.17 8.80
N LEU A 20 -7.08 -12.63 7.63
CA LEU A 20 -6.83 -13.24 6.33
C LEU A 20 -5.34 -13.22 5.98
N ASN A 21 -4.93 -14.21 5.20
CA ASN A 21 -3.57 -14.30 4.68
C ASN A 21 -3.22 -13.06 3.82
N PRO A 22 -2.02 -12.46 3.97
CA PRO A 22 -1.59 -11.34 3.13
C PRO A 22 -1.67 -11.62 1.62
N VAL A 23 -1.38 -12.84 1.20
CA VAL A 23 -1.50 -13.26 -0.20
C VAL A 23 -2.95 -13.14 -0.70
N THR A 24 -3.91 -13.62 0.10
CA THR A 24 -5.34 -13.51 -0.21
C THR A 24 -5.76 -12.06 -0.38
N LYS A 25 -5.30 -11.17 0.48
CA LYS A 25 -5.62 -9.74 0.42
C LYS A 25 -5.07 -9.08 -0.85
N VAL A 26 -3.84 -9.42 -1.25
CA VAL A 26 -3.24 -8.89 -2.50
C VAL A 26 -4.00 -9.44 -3.71
N ILE A 27 -4.31 -10.73 -3.76
CA ILE A 27 -5.07 -11.35 -4.86
C ILE A 27 -6.47 -10.74 -4.94
N SER A 28 -7.18 -10.62 -3.82
CA SER A 28 -8.53 -10.03 -3.80
C SER A 28 -8.53 -8.57 -4.22
N LEU A 29 -7.50 -7.78 -3.85
CA LEU A 29 -7.34 -6.41 -4.34
C LEU A 29 -7.20 -6.39 -5.87
N LEU A 30 -6.32 -7.22 -6.43
CA LEU A 30 -6.11 -7.27 -7.89
C LEU A 30 -7.37 -7.70 -8.64
N LEU A 31 -8.06 -8.74 -8.15
CA LEU A 31 -9.31 -9.20 -8.75
C LEU A 31 -10.40 -8.13 -8.68
N PHE A 32 -10.52 -7.42 -7.56
CA PHE A 32 -11.51 -6.35 -7.41
C PHE A 32 -11.20 -5.17 -8.32
N VAL A 33 -9.93 -4.79 -8.47
CA VAL A 33 -9.50 -3.75 -9.42
C VAL A 33 -9.86 -4.16 -10.85
N LEU A 34 -9.58 -5.41 -11.25
CA LEU A 34 -9.97 -5.92 -12.58
C LEU A 34 -11.50 -5.88 -12.77
N THR A 35 -12.26 -6.25 -11.74
CA THR A 35 -13.73 -6.18 -11.76
C THR A 35 -14.23 -4.76 -12.03
N ILE A 36 -13.62 -3.75 -11.39
CA ILE A 36 -13.98 -2.34 -11.60
C ILE A 36 -13.66 -1.91 -13.02
N PHE A 37 -12.46 -2.22 -13.54
CA PHE A 37 -12.06 -1.80 -14.89
C PHE A 37 -12.88 -2.43 -16.03
N ILE A 38 -13.45 -3.60 -15.82
CA ILE A 38 -14.30 -4.26 -16.82
C ILE A 38 -15.73 -3.72 -16.79
N ASN A 39 -16.16 -3.17 -15.65
CA ASN A 39 -17.53 -2.75 -15.43
C ASN A 39 -17.83 -1.39 -16.06
N ASN A 40 -18.80 -1.31 -16.97
CA ASN A 40 -19.32 -0.06 -17.54
C ASN A 40 -20.79 0.21 -17.16
N LYS A 41 -21.38 -0.65 -16.31
CA LYS A 41 -22.80 -0.55 -15.93
C LYS A 41 -22.98 0.14 -14.59
N LEU A 42 -23.75 1.22 -14.58
CA LEU A 42 -24.03 2.01 -13.38
C LEU A 42 -24.65 1.16 -12.24
N LEU A 43 -25.60 0.27 -12.58
CA LEU A 43 -26.28 -0.57 -11.61
C LEU A 43 -25.29 -1.52 -10.89
N LEU A 44 -24.36 -2.10 -11.65
CA LEU A 44 -23.34 -2.98 -11.10
C LEU A 44 -22.33 -2.20 -10.23
N SER A 45 -21.97 -0.97 -10.63
CA SER A 45 -21.12 -0.08 -9.81
C SER A 45 -21.77 0.21 -8.46
N PHE A 46 -23.09 0.43 -8.40
CA PHE A 46 -23.81 0.61 -7.14
C PHE A 46 -23.77 -0.66 -6.27
N PHE A 47 -23.96 -1.84 -6.87
CA PHE A 47 -23.86 -3.10 -6.13
C PHE A 47 -22.46 -3.30 -5.53
N LEU A 48 -21.40 -3.06 -6.32
CA LEU A 48 -20.01 -3.13 -5.84
C LEU A 48 -19.74 -2.08 -4.74
N LEU A 49 -20.36 -0.92 -4.82
CA LEU A 49 -20.24 0.12 -3.80
C LEU A 49 -20.85 -0.34 -2.47
N ILE A 50 -22.06 -0.88 -2.49
CA ILE A 50 -22.72 -1.45 -1.29
C ILE A 50 -21.85 -2.57 -0.70
N PHE A 51 -21.32 -3.46 -1.54
CA PHE A 51 -20.43 -4.54 -1.12
C PHE A 51 -19.15 -4.01 -0.45
N SER A 52 -18.49 -3.01 -1.05
CA SER A 52 -17.26 -2.43 -0.49
C SER A 52 -17.51 -1.66 0.81
N LEU A 53 -18.67 -0.98 0.93
CA LEU A 53 -19.09 -0.31 2.17
C LEU A 53 -19.40 -1.32 3.29
N TYR A 54 -20.02 -2.44 2.96
CA TYR A 54 -20.24 -3.53 3.92
C TYR A 54 -18.90 -4.08 4.45
N LEU A 55 -17.93 -4.33 3.56
CA LEU A 55 -16.58 -4.74 3.98
C LEU A 55 -15.92 -3.68 4.87
N PHE A 56 -16.05 -2.41 4.54
CA PHE A 56 -15.51 -1.32 5.35
C PHE A 56 -16.16 -1.27 6.74
N TYR A 57 -17.47 -1.45 6.82
CA TYR A 57 -18.21 -1.51 8.09
C TYR A 57 -17.70 -2.63 9.00
N THR A 58 -17.37 -3.81 8.44
CA THR A 58 -16.82 -4.94 9.21
C THR A 58 -15.45 -4.68 9.82
N LEU A 59 -14.72 -3.66 9.36
CA LEU A 59 -13.42 -3.25 9.93
C LEU A 59 -13.52 -2.54 11.27
N LYS A 60 -14.73 -2.13 11.70
CA LYS A 60 -14.94 -1.33 12.91
C LYS A 60 -14.13 -0.02 12.92
N VAL A 61 -13.91 0.55 11.76
CA VAL A 61 -13.29 1.86 11.59
C VAL A 61 -14.37 2.92 11.75
N THR A 62 -14.00 4.07 12.34
CA THR A 62 -14.96 5.15 12.54
C THR A 62 -15.43 5.74 11.20
N LEU A 63 -16.73 5.98 11.05
CA LEU A 63 -17.30 6.65 9.87
C LEU A 63 -16.62 8.00 9.58
N TYR A 64 -16.15 8.67 10.61
CA TYR A 64 -15.40 9.92 10.47
C TYR A 64 -14.13 9.78 9.64
N GLU A 65 -13.36 8.72 9.85
CA GLU A 65 -12.14 8.47 9.06
C GLU A 65 -12.44 8.14 7.59
N TYR A 66 -13.54 7.44 7.36
CA TYR A 66 -14.05 7.18 6.00
C TYR A 66 -14.42 8.49 5.29
N LEU A 67 -15.19 9.34 5.96
CA LEU A 67 -15.61 10.63 5.42
C LEU A 67 -14.44 11.59 5.16
N ILE A 68 -13.40 11.58 6.01
CA ILE A 68 -12.18 12.36 5.76
C ILE A 68 -11.48 11.89 4.49
N ASN A 69 -11.38 10.58 4.25
CA ASN A 69 -10.76 10.06 3.03
C ASN A 69 -11.52 10.53 1.79
N ILE A 70 -12.86 10.47 1.79
CA ILE A 70 -13.69 10.97 0.68
C ILE A 70 -13.55 12.49 0.54
N LYS A 71 -13.59 13.25 1.64
CA LYS A 71 -13.45 14.70 1.62
C LYS A 71 -12.12 15.14 0.99
N ASN A 72 -11.02 14.46 1.31
CA ASN A 72 -9.71 14.79 0.74
C ASN A 72 -9.64 14.59 -0.77
N ILE A 73 -10.50 13.73 -1.32
CA ILE A 73 -10.53 13.38 -2.74
C ILE A 73 -11.66 14.13 -3.47
N SER A 74 -12.59 14.75 -2.73
CA SER A 74 -13.74 15.45 -3.31
C SER A 74 -13.35 16.50 -4.36
N TYR A 75 -12.27 17.26 -4.12
CA TYR A 75 -11.76 18.22 -5.10
C TYR A 75 -11.35 17.56 -6.42
N PHE A 76 -10.70 16.40 -6.34
CA PHE A 76 -10.33 15.62 -7.53
C PHE A 76 -11.57 15.10 -8.26
N LEU A 77 -12.57 14.55 -7.55
CA LEU A 77 -13.80 14.07 -8.14
C LEU A 77 -14.60 15.20 -8.82
N ILE A 78 -14.66 16.37 -8.18
CA ILE A 78 -15.30 17.54 -8.75
C ILE A 78 -14.56 18.01 -10.01
N SER A 79 -13.24 18.08 -9.99
CA SER A 79 -12.44 18.47 -11.16
C SER A 79 -12.65 17.49 -12.33
N LEU A 80 -12.72 16.20 -12.06
CA LEU A 80 -12.98 15.17 -13.05
C LEU A 80 -14.39 15.34 -13.67
N LEU A 81 -15.38 15.63 -12.86
CA LEU A 81 -16.75 15.90 -13.35
C LEU A 81 -16.76 17.13 -14.27
N VAL A 82 -16.10 18.22 -13.88
CA VAL A 82 -16.00 19.44 -14.69
C VAL A 82 -15.30 19.15 -16.03
N ILE A 83 -14.19 18.40 -16.01
CA ILE A 83 -13.45 18.00 -17.22
C ILE A 83 -14.36 17.18 -18.14
N ASN A 84 -15.07 16.18 -17.61
CA ASN A 84 -15.99 15.35 -18.40
C ASN A 84 -17.11 16.17 -19.05
N LEU A 85 -17.63 17.18 -18.34
CA LEU A 85 -18.64 18.10 -18.91
C LEU A 85 -18.07 18.96 -20.05
N ILE A 86 -16.84 19.46 -19.93
CA ILE A 86 -16.14 20.22 -20.97
C ILE A 86 -15.95 19.37 -22.24
N PHE A 87 -15.55 18.11 -22.07
CA PHE A 87 -15.36 17.16 -23.17
C PHE A 87 -16.65 16.52 -23.67
N LYS A 88 -17.84 16.97 -23.19
CA LYS A 88 -19.16 16.47 -23.57
C LYS A 88 -19.32 14.96 -23.38
N VAL A 89 -18.64 14.37 -22.40
CA VAL A 89 -18.87 12.97 -21.99
C VAL A 89 -20.29 12.86 -21.42
N SER A 90 -21.01 11.78 -21.73
CA SER A 90 -22.36 11.58 -21.22
C SER A 90 -22.37 11.58 -19.67
N LEU A 91 -23.43 12.14 -19.07
CA LEU A 91 -23.58 12.16 -17.61
C LEU A 91 -23.55 10.73 -17.01
N TYR A 92 -24.10 9.76 -17.75
CA TYR A 92 -24.07 8.35 -17.35
C TYR A 92 -22.63 7.85 -17.17
N ASN A 93 -21.77 8.02 -18.18
CA ASN A 93 -20.36 7.58 -18.11
C ASN A 93 -19.58 8.37 -17.06
N SER A 94 -19.86 9.66 -16.89
CA SER A 94 -19.22 10.47 -15.85
C SER A 94 -19.55 9.97 -14.44
N LEU A 95 -20.79 9.55 -14.20
CA LEU A 95 -21.21 8.97 -12.92
C LEU A 95 -20.55 7.60 -12.67
N VAL A 96 -20.47 6.74 -13.69
CA VAL A 96 -19.79 5.44 -13.59
C VAL A 96 -18.33 5.68 -13.20
N MET A 97 -17.58 6.54 -13.90
CA MET A 97 -16.19 6.86 -13.60
C MET A 97 -15.97 7.38 -12.16
N ILE A 98 -16.88 8.23 -11.68
CA ILE A 98 -16.79 8.75 -10.31
C ILE A 98 -16.95 7.63 -9.29
N ILE A 99 -17.94 6.75 -9.49
CA ILE A 99 -18.20 5.62 -8.59
C ILE A 99 -17.02 4.64 -8.63
N GLU A 100 -16.45 4.37 -9.78
CA GLU A 100 -15.26 3.51 -9.94
C GLU A 100 -14.07 4.03 -9.14
N ILE A 101 -13.80 5.33 -9.19
CA ILE A 101 -12.72 5.95 -8.40
C ILE A 101 -13.01 5.81 -6.90
N ILE A 102 -14.24 6.04 -6.48
CA ILE A 102 -14.65 5.85 -5.08
C ILE A 102 -14.45 4.40 -4.65
N LEU A 103 -14.81 3.43 -5.48
CA LEU A 103 -14.60 2.00 -5.24
C LEU A 103 -13.13 1.64 -5.09
N LEU A 104 -12.28 2.11 -6.01
CA LEU A 104 -10.83 1.89 -5.96
C LEU A 104 -10.23 2.41 -4.66
N ILE A 105 -10.60 3.63 -4.26
CA ILE A 105 -10.08 4.26 -3.05
C ILE A 105 -10.59 3.54 -1.80
N ASN A 106 -11.87 3.18 -1.78
CA ASN A 106 -12.47 2.48 -0.66
C ASN A 106 -11.79 1.12 -0.45
N TYR A 107 -11.66 0.31 -1.50
CA TYR A 107 -11.05 -1.00 -1.41
C TYR A 107 -9.54 -0.94 -1.09
N SER A 108 -8.82 0.03 -1.69
CA SER A 108 -7.41 0.30 -1.35
C SER A 108 -7.25 0.73 0.11
N SER A 109 -8.20 1.50 0.65
CA SER A 109 -8.21 1.88 2.08
C SER A 109 -8.41 0.67 2.98
N ILE A 110 -9.34 -0.25 2.63
CA ILE A 110 -9.54 -1.52 3.34
C ILE A 110 -8.23 -2.31 3.38
N PHE A 111 -7.56 -2.46 2.25
CA PHE A 111 -6.29 -3.17 2.14
C PHE A 111 -5.19 -2.54 3.00
N THR A 112 -5.03 -1.21 2.93
CA THR A 112 -3.98 -0.48 3.66
C THR A 112 -4.22 -0.48 5.17
N LEU A 113 -5.48 -0.41 5.62
CA LEU A 113 -5.84 -0.45 7.04
C LEU A 113 -5.66 -1.84 7.66
N THR A 114 -5.76 -2.90 6.85
CA THR A 114 -5.77 -4.29 7.34
C THR A 114 -4.46 -5.04 7.14
N THR A 115 -3.49 -4.48 6.38
CA THR A 115 -2.27 -5.20 6.01
C THR A 115 -1.03 -4.41 6.41
N LYS A 116 -0.11 -5.04 7.15
CA LYS A 116 1.18 -4.42 7.50
C LYS A 116 2.05 -4.28 6.25
N PRO A 117 2.87 -3.21 6.13
CA PRO A 117 3.77 -3.05 4.98
C PRO A 117 4.70 -4.26 4.74
N THR A 118 5.18 -4.90 5.82
CA THR A 118 5.99 -6.12 5.74
C THR A 118 5.22 -7.33 5.19
N ASP A 119 3.92 -7.41 5.47
CA ASP A 119 3.06 -8.50 4.99
C ASP A 119 2.69 -8.31 3.52
N ILE A 120 2.62 -7.04 3.07
CA ILE A 120 2.43 -6.71 1.65
C ILE A 120 3.58 -7.26 0.82
N THR A 121 4.83 -7.14 1.29
CA THR A 121 6.00 -7.67 0.55
C THR A 121 5.93 -9.19 0.41
N TYR A 122 5.46 -9.90 1.44
CA TYR A 122 5.22 -11.33 1.37
C TYR A 122 4.13 -11.69 0.37
N GLY A 123 2.99 -11.00 0.41
CA GLY A 123 1.89 -11.21 -0.53
C GLY A 123 2.30 -10.97 -1.98
N LEU A 124 3.05 -9.88 -2.23
CA LEU A 124 3.57 -9.56 -3.56
C LEU A 124 4.59 -10.61 -4.06
N GLU A 125 5.49 -11.08 -3.20
CA GLU A 125 6.44 -12.13 -3.60
C GLU A 125 5.73 -13.39 -4.08
N TYR A 126 4.66 -13.77 -3.39
CA TYR A 126 3.87 -14.94 -3.78
C TYR A 126 3.16 -14.72 -5.12
N VAL A 127 2.49 -13.59 -5.29
CA VAL A 127 1.78 -13.23 -6.53
C VAL A 127 2.72 -13.07 -7.72
N LEU A 128 3.93 -12.52 -7.49
CA LEU A 128 4.95 -12.34 -8.52
C LEU A 128 5.82 -13.60 -8.72
N SER A 129 5.61 -14.67 -7.95
CA SER A 129 6.41 -15.89 -8.04
C SER A 129 6.43 -16.52 -9.45
N PRO A 130 5.37 -16.47 -10.29
CA PRO A 130 5.42 -16.97 -11.65
C PRO A 130 6.47 -16.26 -12.53
N LEU A 131 6.81 -14.99 -12.23
CA LEU A 131 7.85 -14.24 -12.97
C LEU A 131 9.26 -14.80 -12.75
N LYS A 132 9.46 -15.69 -11.77
CA LYS A 132 10.72 -16.45 -11.63
C LYS A 132 11.02 -17.30 -12.85
N ALA A 133 9.99 -17.77 -13.56
CA ALA A 133 10.15 -18.50 -14.83
C ALA A 133 10.74 -17.60 -15.94
N LEU A 134 10.59 -16.28 -15.83
CA LEU A 134 11.20 -15.30 -16.75
C LEU A 134 12.56 -14.78 -16.25
N ASN A 135 13.25 -15.53 -15.37
CA ASN A 135 14.53 -15.18 -14.74
C ASN A 135 14.50 -13.87 -13.91
N VAL A 136 13.32 -13.39 -13.49
CA VAL A 136 13.22 -12.24 -12.58
C VAL A 136 13.56 -12.69 -11.16
N PRO A 137 14.52 -12.04 -10.47
CA PRO A 137 14.92 -12.42 -9.11
C PRO A 137 13.93 -11.93 -8.04
N VAL A 138 12.66 -12.36 -8.13
CA VAL A 138 11.54 -11.90 -7.28
C VAL A 138 11.87 -12.02 -5.79
N SER A 139 12.49 -13.14 -5.36
CA SER A 139 12.85 -13.35 -3.96
C SER A 139 13.90 -12.35 -3.45
N LYS A 140 14.89 -12.00 -4.29
CA LYS A 140 15.90 -10.98 -3.92
C LYS A 140 15.25 -9.60 -3.78
N VAL A 141 14.39 -9.22 -4.74
CA VAL A 141 13.67 -7.94 -4.72
C VAL A 141 12.76 -7.84 -3.48
N SER A 142 11.95 -8.86 -3.21
CA SER A 142 11.07 -8.90 -2.05
C SER A 142 11.84 -8.78 -0.73
N TYR A 143 12.97 -9.46 -0.63
CA TYR A 143 13.83 -9.40 0.54
C TYR A 143 14.45 -8.01 0.73
N SER A 144 14.93 -7.40 -0.35
CA SER A 144 15.47 -6.03 -0.30
C SER A 144 14.42 -5.02 0.15
N ILE A 145 13.18 -5.13 -0.35
CA ILE A 145 12.07 -4.28 0.09
C ILE A 145 11.75 -4.51 1.58
N SER A 146 11.75 -5.78 2.04
CA SER A 146 11.49 -6.12 3.44
C SER A 146 12.55 -5.51 4.37
N PHE A 147 13.82 -5.51 3.96
CA PHE A 147 14.89 -4.83 4.70
C PHE A 147 14.71 -3.31 4.67
N ALA A 148 14.44 -2.73 3.50
CA ALA A 148 14.22 -1.30 3.39
C ALA A 148 13.11 -0.85 4.37
N LEU A 149 11.96 -1.53 4.38
CA LEU A 149 10.86 -1.24 5.30
C LEU A 149 11.25 -1.35 6.78
N ARG A 150 12.11 -2.29 7.13
CA ARG A 150 12.63 -2.45 8.50
C ARG A 150 13.61 -1.34 8.88
N PHE A 151 14.42 -0.86 7.92
CA PHE A 151 15.41 0.17 8.18
C PHE A 151 14.84 1.59 8.16
N ILE A 152 13.71 1.84 7.49
CA ILE A 152 13.07 3.16 7.43
C ILE A 152 12.90 3.79 8.84
N PRO A 153 12.29 3.12 9.85
CA PRO A 153 12.16 3.69 11.19
C PRO A 153 13.52 4.02 11.83
N ILE A 154 14.48 3.14 11.63
CA ILE A 154 15.81 3.26 12.22
C ILE A 154 16.58 4.44 11.60
N ILE A 155 16.49 4.59 10.26
CA ILE A 155 17.11 5.72 9.53
C ILE A 155 16.44 7.03 9.95
N TYR A 156 15.11 7.02 10.10
CA TYR A 156 14.37 8.18 10.56
C TYR A 156 14.81 8.66 11.95
N GLU A 157 14.91 7.76 12.93
CA GLU A 157 15.41 8.11 14.27
C GLU A 157 16.83 8.68 14.23
N GLN A 158 17.69 8.10 13.38
CA GLN A 158 19.05 8.61 13.20
C GLN A 158 19.07 10.00 12.56
N THR A 159 18.21 10.23 11.56
CA THR A 159 18.08 11.52 10.93
C THR A 159 17.75 12.59 11.96
N ILE A 160 16.81 12.33 12.87
CA ILE A 160 16.48 13.23 13.97
C ILE A 160 17.68 13.49 14.90
N LYS A 161 18.46 12.44 15.24
CA LYS A 161 19.65 12.59 16.07
C LYS A 161 20.72 13.44 15.40
N ILE A 162 20.95 13.24 14.09
CA ILE A 162 21.88 14.04 13.29
C ILE A 162 21.40 15.49 13.23
N MET A 163 20.12 15.73 12.93
CA MET A 163 19.56 17.09 12.88
C MET A 163 19.76 17.84 14.20
N ARG A 164 19.48 17.19 15.35
CA ARG A 164 19.67 17.77 16.68
C ARG A 164 21.14 18.11 16.95
N SER A 165 22.04 17.20 16.60
CA SER A 165 23.49 17.41 16.75
C SER A 165 23.99 18.57 15.88
N GLN A 166 23.52 18.71 14.65
CA GLN A 166 23.90 19.80 13.75
C GLN A 166 23.28 21.14 14.20
N ALA A 167 22.04 21.13 14.71
CA ALA A 167 21.42 22.31 15.30
C ALA A 167 22.22 22.83 16.49
N SER A 168 22.77 21.96 17.34
CA SER A 168 23.67 22.33 18.45
C SER A 168 24.99 22.94 17.96
N ARG A 169 25.37 22.71 16.71
CA ARG A 169 26.54 23.32 16.04
C ARG A 169 26.21 24.61 15.30
N GLY A 170 25.00 25.16 15.50
CA GLY A 170 24.56 26.40 14.93
C GLY A 170 23.91 26.31 13.54
N MET A 171 23.56 25.10 13.06
CA MET A 171 22.84 24.94 11.81
C MET A 171 21.36 25.30 11.97
N ASP A 172 20.91 26.27 11.19
CA ASP A 172 19.49 26.67 11.13
C ASP A 172 18.78 26.02 9.94
N TYR A 173 17.86 25.09 10.21
CA TYR A 173 17.07 24.36 9.19
C TYR A 173 15.84 25.12 8.72
N TYR A 174 15.38 26.13 9.47
CA TYR A 174 14.06 26.75 9.23
C TYR A 174 14.16 28.15 8.64
N ASN A 175 15.06 29.01 9.17
CA ASN A 175 15.10 30.45 8.82
C ASN A 175 16.19 30.81 7.83
N SER A 176 16.95 29.84 7.31
CA SER A 176 18.03 30.12 6.38
C SER A 176 17.52 30.36 4.94
N ASN A 177 18.29 31.17 4.18
CA ASN A 177 18.09 31.38 2.75
C ASN A 177 18.23 30.06 1.97
N ILE A 178 17.86 30.02 0.68
CA ILE A 178 17.93 28.82 -0.19
C ILE A 178 19.32 28.16 -0.14
N LYS A 179 20.40 28.96 -0.21
CA LYS A 179 21.78 28.45 -0.08
C LYS A 179 22.03 27.80 1.28
N GLY A 180 21.59 28.40 2.37
CA GLY A 180 21.68 27.84 3.71
C GLY A 180 20.86 26.57 3.90
N LYS A 181 19.69 26.48 3.27
CA LYS A 181 18.88 25.24 3.26
C LYS A 181 19.60 24.08 2.55
N ILE A 182 20.27 24.36 1.42
CA ILE A 182 21.07 23.36 0.70
C ILE A 182 22.24 22.89 1.58
N GLU A 183 22.93 23.82 2.25
CA GLU A 183 24.03 23.50 3.17
C GLU A 183 23.54 22.64 4.36
N SER A 184 22.43 23.02 4.95
CA SER A 184 21.78 22.25 6.02
C SER A 184 21.38 20.83 5.57
N LEU A 185 20.90 20.67 4.35
CA LEU A 185 20.59 19.34 3.79
C LEU A 185 21.86 18.50 3.59
N LYS A 186 22.96 19.09 3.09
CA LYS A 186 24.24 18.38 2.93
C LYS A 186 24.76 17.86 4.28
N THR A 187 24.74 18.70 5.31
CA THR A 187 25.22 18.32 6.66
C THR A 187 24.38 17.24 7.31
N MET A 188 23.15 17.01 6.84
CA MET A 188 22.29 15.92 7.28
C MET A 188 22.49 14.68 6.41
N ILE A 189 22.48 14.82 5.08
CA ILE A 189 22.48 13.69 4.14
C ILE A 189 23.83 12.94 4.16
N ILE A 190 24.96 13.66 4.20
CA ILE A 190 26.28 13.04 4.13
C ILE A 190 26.53 12.08 5.31
N PRO A 191 26.36 12.49 6.59
CA PRO A 191 26.52 11.57 7.71
C PRO A 191 25.52 10.42 7.69
N MET A 192 24.28 10.68 7.28
CA MET A 192 23.24 9.65 7.16
C MET A 192 23.62 8.57 6.13
N PHE A 193 24.16 8.98 4.98
CA PHE A 193 24.60 8.08 3.93
C PHE A 193 25.78 7.21 4.40
N ILE A 194 26.80 7.79 5.05
CA ILE A 194 27.95 7.07 5.61
C ILE A 194 27.50 6.03 6.65
N LEU A 195 26.57 6.41 7.53
CA LEU A 195 26.02 5.49 8.53
C LEU A 195 25.19 4.36 7.90
N SER A 196 24.49 4.66 6.80
CA SER A 196 23.71 3.65 6.07
C SER A 196 24.61 2.61 5.40
N ILE A 197 25.73 3.04 4.79
CA ILE A 197 26.74 2.12 4.24
C ILE A 197 27.33 1.24 5.34
N LYS A 198 27.80 1.82 6.43
CA LYS A 198 28.35 1.04 7.56
C LYS A 198 27.36 0.00 8.10
N ARG A 199 26.06 0.30 8.09
CA ARG A 199 25.03 -0.67 8.47
C ARG A 199 24.85 -1.78 7.45
N ALA A 200 24.93 -1.43 6.15
CA ALA A 200 24.86 -2.43 5.10
C ALA A 200 26.04 -3.42 5.21
N ASP A 201 27.25 -2.94 5.51
CA ASP A 201 28.42 -3.79 5.75
C ASP A 201 28.19 -4.73 6.93
N VAL A 202 27.80 -4.20 8.10
CA VAL A 202 27.50 -5.03 9.30
C VAL A 202 26.38 -6.04 9.03
N LEU A 203 25.37 -5.66 8.24
CA LEU A 203 24.29 -6.59 7.87
C LEU A 203 24.83 -7.69 6.94
N SER A 204 25.68 -7.34 5.97
CA SER A 204 26.31 -8.28 5.05
C SER A 204 27.10 -9.33 5.80
N ASP A 205 27.99 -8.89 6.71
CA ASP A 205 28.80 -9.77 7.56
C ASP A 205 27.91 -10.69 8.42
N ALA A 206 26.83 -10.13 9.00
CA ALA A 206 25.90 -10.93 9.81
C ALA A 206 25.13 -11.98 8.99
N LEU A 207 24.82 -11.71 7.72
CA LEU A 207 24.18 -12.66 6.82
C LEU A 207 25.16 -13.74 6.36
N GLU A 208 26.41 -13.38 6.11
CA GLU A 208 27.46 -14.30 5.72
C GLU A 208 27.78 -15.31 6.85
N VAL A 209 27.97 -14.83 8.08
CA VAL A 209 28.19 -15.69 9.26
C VAL A 209 27.01 -16.64 9.50
N ARG A 210 25.77 -16.23 9.15
CA ARG A 210 24.58 -17.09 9.25
C ARG A 210 24.38 -18.00 8.04
N ASN A 211 25.30 -18.01 7.08
CA ASN A 211 25.20 -18.77 5.84
C ASN A 211 23.86 -18.55 5.11
N PHE A 212 23.44 -17.27 5.05
CA PHE A 212 22.14 -16.91 4.49
C PHE A 212 22.10 -17.07 2.97
N ASN A 213 21.12 -17.84 2.47
CA ASN A 213 20.92 -18.01 1.04
C ASN A 213 19.52 -17.49 0.62
N PHE A 214 19.47 -16.61 -0.39
CA PHE A 214 18.22 -16.03 -0.91
C PHE A 214 17.28 -17.07 -1.52
N ASN A 215 17.81 -18.16 -2.07
CA ASN A 215 17.02 -19.14 -2.81
C ASN A 215 16.41 -20.24 -1.92
N SER A 216 17.00 -20.52 -0.75
CA SER A 216 16.58 -21.59 0.15
C SER A 216 15.88 -21.09 1.41
N ARG A 217 15.51 -19.80 1.47
CA ARG A 217 14.89 -19.23 2.66
C ARG A 217 13.46 -19.72 2.87
N THR A 218 13.10 -19.89 4.12
CA THR A 218 11.71 -20.11 4.56
C THR A 218 11.24 -18.93 5.40
N TYR A 219 9.93 -18.63 5.33
CA TYR A 219 9.33 -17.64 6.22
C TYR A 219 9.08 -18.25 7.60
N TYR A 220 9.47 -17.56 8.65
CA TYR A 220 9.19 -17.95 10.03
C TYR A 220 7.68 -17.91 10.33
N SER A 221 6.96 -16.98 9.73
CA SER A 221 5.51 -16.88 9.85
C SER A 221 4.84 -18.02 9.09
N ASN A 222 4.16 -18.90 9.83
CA ASN A 222 3.42 -20.04 9.27
C ASN A 222 2.07 -19.57 8.68
N ASN A 223 2.15 -18.70 7.69
CA ASN A 223 0.99 -18.12 7.00
C ASN A 223 0.37 -19.11 6.00
N LYS A 224 -0.03 -20.29 6.52
CA LYS A 224 -0.80 -21.24 5.71
C LYS A 224 -2.16 -20.66 5.38
N MET A 225 -2.58 -20.77 4.13
CA MET A 225 -3.91 -20.37 3.71
C MET A 225 -4.96 -21.23 4.43
N LYS A 226 -5.97 -20.59 4.99
CA LYS A 226 -7.12 -21.21 5.63
C LYS A 226 -8.26 -21.37 4.60
N ILE A 227 -9.27 -22.17 4.93
CA ILE A 227 -10.47 -22.31 4.11
C ILE A 227 -11.12 -20.94 3.87
N SER A 228 -11.13 -20.06 4.86
CA SER A 228 -11.62 -18.68 4.73
C SER A 228 -10.91 -17.87 3.63
N ASP A 229 -9.62 -18.11 3.42
CA ASP A 229 -8.84 -17.43 2.39
C ASP A 229 -9.28 -17.84 0.98
N TYR A 230 -9.48 -19.15 0.78
CA TYR A 230 -9.97 -19.69 -0.49
C TYR A 230 -11.40 -19.22 -0.79
N LEU A 231 -12.28 -19.16 0.21
CA LEU A 231 -13.63 -18.64 0.04
C LEU A 231 -13.65 -17.17 -0.38
N VAL A 232 -12.78 -16.34 0.18
CA VAL A 232 -12.67 -14.92 -0.20
C VAL A 232 -12.16 -14.79 -1.64
N ILE A 233 -11.14 -15.53 -2.05
CA ILE A 233 -10.64 -15.52 -3.43
C ILE A 233 -11.74 -15.97 -4.40
N LEU A 234 -12.42 -17.07 -4.08
CA LEU A 234 -13.50 -17.61 -4.90
C LEU A 234 -14.65 -16.59 -5.03
N GLY A 235 -15.01 -15.91 -3.95
CA GLY A 235 -16.01 -14.84 -3.99
C GLY A 235 -15.62 -13.70 -4.95
N HIS A 236 -14.37 -13.27 -4.97
CA HIS A 236 -13.90 -12.24 -5.91
C HIS A 236 -13.82 -12.73 -7.36
N ILE A 237 -13.46 -13.99 -7.57
CA ILE A 237 -13.51 -14.62 -8.90
C ILE A 237 -14.95 -14.68 -9.40
N LEU A 238 -15.91 -15.07 -8.57
CA LEU A 238 -17.33 -15.08 -8.92
C LEU A 238 -17.83 -13.67 -9.28
N LEU A 239 -17.47 -12.65 -8.50
CA LEU A 239 -17.79 -11.28 -8.83
C LEU A 239 -17.25 -10.88 -10.21
N LEU A 240 -16.00 -11.21 -10.51
CA LEU A 240 -15.39 -10.93 -11.80
C LEU A 240 -16.09 -11.67 -12.95
N VAL A 241 -16.42 -12.94 -12.79
CA VAL A 241 -17.14 -13.73 -13.80
C VAL A 241 -18.55 -13.16 -14.04
N ILE A 242 -19.26 -12.78 -12.99
CA ILE A 242 -20.59 -12.15 -13.09
C ILE A 242 -20.50 -10.82 -13.85
N THR A 243 -19.48 -9.97 -13.56
CA THR A 243 -19.29 -8.70 -14.27
C THR A 243 -19.03 -8.93 -15.76
N ILE A 244 -18.12 -9.85 -16.11
CA ILE A 244 -17.86 -10.20 -17.51
C ILE A 244 -19.14 -10.73 -18.19
N GLY A 245 -19.88 -11.60 -17.51
CA GLY A 245 -21.15 -12.13 -18.03
C GLY A 245 -22.15 -11.02 -18.33
N ILE A 246 -22.34 -10.07 -17.42
CA ILE A 246 -23.27 -8.94 -17.61
C ILE A 246 -22.80 -8.04 -18.76
N GLU A 247 -21.49 -7.78 -18.90
CA GLU A 247 -20.97 -6.95 -19.99
C GLU A 247 -21.06 -7.62 -21.36
N VAL A 248 -20.94 -8.94 -21.44
CA VAL A 248 -21.02 -9.69 -22.71
C VAL A 248 -22.47 -9.91 -23.16
N PHE A 249 -23.41 -10.12 -22.21
CA PHE A 249 -24.79 -10.47 -22.54
C PHE A 249 -25.77 -9.26 -22.54
N MET A 250 -25.35 -8.12 -22.05
CA MET A 250 -26.12 -6.87 -22.03
C MET A 250 -25.39 -5.72 -22.70
#